data_954b5eb5d2f9f7119b41dbace2da96f0
#
_entry.id   954b5eb5d2f9f7119b41dbace2da96f0
#
_cell.length_a   1.000
_cell.length_b   1.000
_cell.length_c   1.000
_cell.angle_alpha   90.00
_cell.angle_beta   90.00
_cell.angle_gamma   90.00
#
_symmetry.space_group_name_H-M   'P 1'
#
loop_
_entity.id
_entity.type
_entity.pdbx_description
1 polymer ?
#
loop_
_entity_poly.entity_id
_entity_poly.type
_entity_poly.pdbx_seq_one_letter_code
_entity_poly.pdbx_strand_id
1 'polypeptide(L)'
;VLKAKKITKTLKPMSKSFIISGGGTGGHIFPALSIANGLKAQYPNAEIHFIGAKGKMEMTRVPDAGYKITGVPIAGINRQKPWKSWSVPFKLVYALWLCRKILKTRKPDAVIGTGGYASGPALFMAQRMGIPTLVQEQNSFAGVTNIKLGAKAKAICTAYKNAERFFPTDKVHLTGNPVREAFTNPLPIQSECKKKLGLDAQRPTLLILGGSLGARAVNQQMEKSLATLLKQGWQIYWQCGKLYEDEYVSLTSETVKVHAFIDDMATAYAAADAIVSRAGAGTLSELCLIGKAAVLIPSPNVAEDHQTHNARALSEKGAAVLIPETELDQRFTIELEALYQNTKRRDRLGENIKKLALPNATHDICTLINELTA
;
A
#
# COMPACT_ATOMS: atom_id res chain seq x y z
N VAL A 1 -22.97 -22.30 61.21
CA VAL A 1 -21.88 -21.62 60.53
C VAL A 1 -21.80 -22.13 59.06
N LEU A 2 -22.52 -21.45 58.16
CA LEU A 2 -22.53 -21.77 56.71
C LEU A 2 -21.37 -21.04 56.03
N LYS A 3 -20.37 -21.77 55.52
CA LYS A 3 -19.29 -21.25 54.70
C LYS A 3 -19.83 -20.94 53.29
N ALA A 4 -19.95 -19.64 52.97
CA ALA A 4 -20.19 -19.18 51.61
C ALA A 4 -18.95 -19.44 50.74
N LYS A 5 -19.01 -20.38 49.82
CA LYS A 5 -18.03 -20.56 48.75
C LYS A 5 -18.17 -19.40 47.75
N LYS A 6 -17.28 -18.41 47.80
CA LYS A 6 -17.08 -17.42 46.75
C LYS A 6 -16.54 -18.13 45.50
N ILE A 7 -17.43 -18.39 44.53
CA ILE A 7 -17.01 -18.80 43.18
C ILE A 7 -16.59 -17.52 42.46
N THR A 8 -15.32 -17.15 42.54
CA THR A 8 -14.68 -16.19 41.63
C THR A 8 -14.50 -16.90 40.30
N LYS A 9 -15.49 -16.79 39.41
CA LYS A 9 -15.33 -17.09 38.00
C LYS A 9 -14.36 -16.03 37.44
N THR A 10 -13.07 -16.33 37.38
CA THR A 10 -12.10 -15.61 36.55
C THR A 10 -12.59 -15.77 35.11
N LEU A 11 -13.29 -14.75 34.60
CA LEU A 11 -13.57 -14.61 33.20
C LEU A 11 -12.21 -14.52 32.48
N LYS A 12 -11.79 -15.61 31.82
CA LYS A 12 -10.71 -15.59 30.88
C LYS A 12 -11.04 -14.47 29.89
N PRO A 13 -10.16 -13.48 29.66
CA PRO A 13 -10.43 -12.48 28.64
C PRO A 13 -10.69 -13.23 27.32
N MET A 14 -11.88 -13.04 26.74
CA MET A 14 -12.24 -13.68 25.48
C MET A 14 -11.22 -13.21 24.45
N SER A 15 -10.47 -14.15 23.89
CA SER A 15 -9.47 -13.82 22.86
C SER A 15 -10.24 -13.32 21.64
N LYS A 16 -9.97 -12.07 21.21
CA LYS A 16 -10.57 -11.49 20.00
C LYS A 16 -10.19 -12.33 18.77
N SER A 17 -11.11 -12.44 17.83
CA SER A 17 -10.92 -13.18 16.57
C SER A 17 -11.24 -12.29 15.37
N PHE A 18 -10.31 -12.16 14.44
CA PHE A 18 -10.46 -11.31 13.26
C PHE A 18 -10.21 -12.09 11.97
N ILE A 19 -11.00 -11.79 10.95
CA ILE A 19 -10.70 -12.20 9.58
C ILE A 19 -10.33 -10.97 8.77
N ILE A 20 -9.20 -11.05 8.07
CA ILE A 20 -8.74 -10.00 7.17
C ILE A 20 -8.73 -10.57 5.75
N SER A 21 -9.29 -9.83 4.80
CA SER A 21 -9.37 -10.25 3.42
C SER A 21 -8.94 -9.13 2.47
N GLY A 22 -7.95 -9.43 1.68
CA GLY A 22 -7.39 -8.54 0.67
C GLY A 22 -6.34 -9.27 -0.13
N GLY A 23 -6.11 -8.85 -1.36
CA GLY A 23 -5.12 -9.53 -2.17
C GLY A 23 -5.13 -9.17 -3.64
N GLY A 24 -4.39 -9.98 -4.41
CA GLY A 24 -4.19 -9.78 -5.83
C GLY A 24 -3.00 -8.86 -6.16
N THR A 25 -2.74 -7.85 -5.34
CA THR A 25 -1.61 -6.92 -5.49
C THR A 25 -1.03 -6.53 -4.14
N GLY A 26 0.23 -6.05 -4.13
CA GLY A 26 0.87 -5.52 -2.92
C GLY A 26 0.09 -4.35 -2.28
N GLY A 27 -0.59 -3.54 -3.11
CA GLY A 27 -1.41 -2.42 -2.63
C GLY A 27 -2.54 -2.81 -1.67
N HIS A 28 -3.05 -4.05 -1.76
CA HIS A 28 -4.08 -4.57 -0.86
C HIS A 28 -3.49 -5.42 0.27
N ILE A 29 -2.38 -6.13 0.01
CA ILE A 29 -1.78 -7.07 0.96
C ILE A 29 -1.03 -6.33 2.08
N PHE A 30 -0.22 -5.33 1.75
CA PHE A 30 0.56 -4.62 2.76
C PHE A 30 -0.32 -3.85 3.77
N PRO A 31 -1.37 -3.13 3.37
CA PRO A 31 -2.34 -2.58 4.33
C PRO A 31 -2.99 -3.64 5.21
N ALA A 32 -3.35 -4.80 4.64
CA ALA A 32 -3.91 -5.92 5.40
C ALA A 32 -2.96 -6.44 6.48
N LEU A 33 -1.67 -6.60 6.14
CA LEU A 33 -0.63 -7.01 7.07
C LEU A 33 -0.37 -5.95 8.15
N SER A 34 -0.34 -4.66 7.79
CA SER A 34 -0.16 -3.57 8.76
C SER A 34 -1.32 -3.52 9.77
N ILE A 35 -2.56 -3.71 9.31
CA ILE A 35 -3.74 -3.80 10.21
C ILE A 35 -3.63 -5.04 11.11
N ALA A 36 -3.22 -6.20 10.56
CA ALA A 36 -3.02 -7.40 11.35
C ALA A 36 -1.98 -7.20 12.45
N ASN A 37 -0.84 -6.59 12.13
CA ASN A 37 0.20 -6.30 13.09
C ASN A 37 -0.28 -5.31 14.18
N GLY A 38 -1.02 -4.26 13.80
CA GLY A 38 -1.62 -3.32 14.73
C GLY A 38 -2.61 -3.98 15.69
N LEU A 39 -3.49 -4.85 15.17
CA LEU A 39 -4.41 -5.63 16.01
C LEU A 39 -3.67 -6.60 16.92
N LYS A 40 -2.58 -7.22 16.45
CA LYS A 40 -1.75 -8.14 17.24
C LYS A 40 -0.99 -7.43 18.36
N ALA A 41 -0.53 -6.19 18.10
CA ALA A 41 0.09 -5.34 19.12
C ALA A 41 -0.90 -4.95 20.23
N GLN A 42 -2.14 -4.62 19.88
CA GLN A 42 -3.20 -4.28 20.84
C GLN A 42 -3.76 -5.52 21.57
N TYR A 43 -3.87 -6.63 20.87
CA TYR A 43 -4.39 -7.90 21.38
C TYR A 43 -3.40 -9.04 21.09
N PRO A 44 -2.37 -9.25 21.92
CA PRO A 44 -1.36 -10.29 21.67
C PRO A 44 -1.92 -11.70 21.49
N ASN A 45 -3.05 -12.00 22.15
CA ASN A 45 -3.74 -13.29 22.07
C ASN A 45 -4.83 -13.35 20.99
N ALA A 46 -5.02 -12.28 20.18
CA ALA A 46 -6.02 -12.29 19.12
C ALA A 46 -5.75 -13.38 18.09
N GLU A 47 -6.78 -14.06 17.64
CA GLU A 47 -6.71 -14.98 16.53
C GLU A 47 -6.97 -14.22 15.22
N ILE A 48 -5.95 -14.10 14.37
CA ILE A 48 -6.04 -13.44 13.07
C ILE A 48 -5.90 -14.48 11.97
N HIS A 49 -6.88 -14.52 11.06
CA HIS A 49 -6.89 -15.42 9.93
C HIS A 49 -7.17 -14.65 8.64
N PHE A 50 -6.41 -14.95 7.59
CA PHE A 50 -6.59 -14.31 6.30
C PHE A 50 -7.45 -15.15 5.35
N ILE A 51 -8.19 -14.47 4.48
CA ILE A 51 -8.84 -15.05 3.31
C ILE A 51 -8.28 -14.35 2.07
N GLY A 52 -7.68 -15.11 1.15
CA GLY A 52 -7.04 -14.60 -0.07
C GLY A 52 -7.45 -15.37 -1.32
N ALA A 53 -7.11 -14.89 -2.51
CA ALA A 53 -7.34 -15.57 -3.77
C ALA A 53 -6.28 -16.67 -3.98
N LYS A 54 -6.72 -17.89 -4.24
CA LYS A 54 -5.83 -19.03 -4.48
C LYS A 54 -4.87 -18.76 -5.65
N GLY A 55 -3.58 -19.05 -5.45
CA GLY A 55 -2.54 -18.87 -6.47
C GLY A 55 -2.13 -17.41 -6.72
N LYS A 56 -2.44 -16.50 -5.79
CA LYS A 56 -2.01 -15.10 -5.83
C LYS A 56 -0.93 -14.81 -4.78
N MET A 57 -0.36 -13.62 -4.85
CA MET A 57 0.77 -13.16 -4.03
C MET A 57 0.50 -13.30 -2.52
N GLU A 58 -0.72 -13.09 -2.08
CA GLU A 58 -1.11 -13.22 -0.67
C GLU A 58 -0.87 -14.63 -0.10
N MET A 59 -0.95 -15.66 -0.94
CA MET A 59 -0.72 -17.04 -0.50
C MET A 59 0.73 -17.32 -0.06
N THR A 60 1.66 -16.45 -0.44
CA THR A 60 3.07 -16.48 -0.01
C THR A 60 3.33 -15.41 1.04
N ARG A 61 2.95 -14.15 0.77
CA ARG A 61 3.30 -13.00 1.62
C ARG A 61 2.67 -13.03 3.00
N VAL A 62 1.45 -13.56 3.14
CA VAL A 62 0.77 -13.65 4.44
C VAL A 62 1.42 -14.71 5.34
N PRO A 63 1.73 -15.94 4.88
CA PRO A 63 2.52 -16.90 5.65
C PRO A 63 3.93 -16.39 6.00
N ASP A 64 4.62 -15.73 5.07
CA ASP A 64 5.95 -15.12 5.32
C ASP A 64 5.91 -14.11 6.49
N ALA A 65 4.76 -13.43 6.68
CA ALA A 65 4.50 -12.54 7.79
C ALA A 65 3.99 -13.24 9.07
N GLY A 66 3.95 -14.58 9.10
CA GLY A 66 3.56 -15.38 10.27
C GLY A 66 2.05 -15.57 10.46
N TYR A 67 1.20 -15.23 9.47
CA TYR A 67 -0.24 -15.38 9.57
C TYR A 67 -0.77 -16.58 8.79
N LYS A 68 -1.86 -17.17 9.31
CA LYS A 68 -2.59 -18.23 8.61
C LYS A 68 -3.51 -17.66 7.55
N ILE A 69 -3.55 -18.29 6.37
CA ILE A 69 -4.40 -17.87 5.26
C ILE A 69 -5.16 -19.07 4.68
N THR A 70 -6.40 -18.83 4.24
CA THR A 70 -7.15 -19.78 3.41
C THR A 70 -7.39 -19.17 2.03
N GLY A 71 -6.92 -19.87 0.99
CA GLY A 71 -7.12 -19.49 -0.40
C GLY A 71 -8.51 -19.88 -0.92
N VAL A 72 -9.26 -18.90 -1.43
CA VAL A 72 -10.55 -19.12 -2.11
C VAL A 72 -10.38 -19.07 -3.62
N PRO A 73 -11.09 -19.89 -4.39
CA PRO A 73 -10.98 -19.93 -5.85
C PRO A 73 -11.78 -18.79 -6.47
N ILE A 74 -11.19 -17.60 -6.47
CA ILE A 74 -11.79 -16.41 -7.07
C ILE A 74 -10.82 -15.79 -8.08
N ALA A 75 -11.38 -15.27 -9.16
CA ALA A 75 -10.64 -14.52 -10.20
C ALA A 75 -11.45 -13.32 -10.65
N GLY A 76 -10.76 -12.30 -11.11
CA GLY A 76 -11.39 -11.17 -11.79
C GLY A 76 -11.97 -11.58 -13.15
N ILE A 77 -12.99 -10.85 -13.59
CA ILE A 77 -13.53 -10.98 -14.95
C ILE A 77 -12.51 -10.42 -15.94
N ASN A 78 -12.12 -11.22 -16.91
CA ASN A 78 -11.29 -10.73 -18.02
C ASN A 78 -12.14 -9.86 -18.95
N ARG A 79 -12.02 -8.54 -18.84
CA ARG A 79 -12.80 -7.58 -19.62
C ARG A 79 -12.47 -7.62 -21.12
N GLN A 80 -11.23 -8.03 -21.50
CA GLN A 80 -10.81 -8.12 -22.92
C GLN A 80 -11.27 -9.41 -23.58
N LYS A 81 -11.44 -10.51 -22.82
CA LYS A 81 -11.86 -11.82 -23.31
C LYS A 81 -12.96 -12.40 -22.40
N PRO A 82 -14.20 -11.87 -22.43
CA PRO A 82 -15.26 -12.26 -21.50
C PRO A 82 -15.58 -13.76 -21.51
N TRP A 83 -15.46 -14.42 -22.66
CA TRP A 83 -15.69 -15.87 -22.81
C TRP A 83 -14.71 -16.74 -22.00
N LYS A 84 -13.51 -16.21 -21.65
CA LYS A 84 -12.59 -16.91 -20.72
C LYS A 84 -13.05 -16.84 -19.27
N SER A 85 -14.10 -16.08 -18.99
CA SER A 85 -14.63 -15.85 -17.64
C SER A 85 -15.87 -16.70 -17.33
N TRP A 86 -16.26 -17.65 -18.21
CA TRP A 86 -17.45 -18.50 -18.03
C TRP A 86 -17.50 -19.26 -16.69
N SER A 87 -16.34 -19.63 -16.15
CA SER A 87 -16.21 -20.32 -14.85
C SER A 87 -16.32 -19.38 -13.64
N VAL A 88 -16.28 -18.05 -13.84
CA VAL A 88 -16.26 -17.07 -12.74
C VAL A 88 -17.52 -17.15 -11.88
N PRO A 89 -18.74 -17.31 -12.37
CA PRO A 89 -19.94 -17.48 -11.55
C PRO A 89 -19.86 -18.69 -10.63
N PHE A 90 -19.43 -19.83 -11.15
CA PHE A 90 -19.28 -21.06 -10.35
C PHE A 90 -18.21 -20.93 -9.28
N LYS A 91 -17.06 -20.32 -9.62
CA LYS A 91 -15.99 -19.99 -8.67
C LYS A 91 -16.48 -19.05 -7.58
N LEU A 92 -17.31 -18.06 -7.93
CA LEU A 92 -17.89 -17.13 -6.97
C LEU A 92 -18.84 -17.83 -5.99
N VAL A 93 -19.75 -18.67 -6.48
CA VAL A 93 -20.66 -19.43 -5.61
C VAL A 93 -19.88 -20.34 -4.67
N TYR A 94 -18.86 -21.03 -5.16
CA TYR A 94 -18.01 -21.86 -4.32
C TYR A 94 -17.19 -21.06 -3.32
N ALA A 95 -16.65 -19.89 -3.73
CA ALA A 95 -15.95 -18.98 -2.82
C ALA A 95 -16.86 -18.46 -1.71
N LEU A 96 -18.12 -18.10 -2.02
CA LEU A 96 -19.12 -17.68 -1.03
C LEU A 96 -19.43 -18.80 -0.03
N TRP A 97 -19.62 -20.02 -0.52
CA TRP A 97 -19.85 -21.19 0.35
C TRP A 97 -18.65 -21.44 1.28
N LEU A 98 -17.42 -21.37 0.76
CA LEU A 98 -16.19 -21.58 1.52
C LEU A 98 -16.01 -20.46 2.57
N CYS A 99 -16.22 -19.21 2.20
CA CYS A 99 -16.20 -18.08 3.14
C CYS A 99 -17.23 -18.28 4.26
N ARG A 100 -18.47 -18.70 3.93
CA ARG A 100 -19.49 -19.00 4.94
C ARG A 100 -19.03 -20.08 5.91
N LYS A 101 -18.40 -21.16 5.41
CA LYS A 101 -17.86 -22.24 6.24
C LYS A 101 -16.77 -21.71 7.18
N ILE A 102 -15.82 -20.92 6.67
CA ILE A 102 -14.74 -20.32 7.48
C ILE A 102 -15.33 -19.42 8.58
N LEU A 103 -16.25 -18.52 8.22
CA LEU A 103 -16.90 -17.60 9.17
C LEU A 103 -17.68 -18.33 10.26
N LYS A 104 -18.41 -19.39 9.90
CA LYS A 104 -19.13 -20.23 10.91
C LYS A 104 -18.19 -20.95 11.87
N THR A 105 -17.06 -21.44 11.37
CA THR A 105 -16.10 -22.21 12.18
C THR A 105 -15.29 -21.29 13.09
N ARG A 106 -14.86 -20.13 12.58
CA ARG A 106 -13.96 -19.22 13.32
C ARG A 106 -14.69 -18.19 14.16
N LYS A 107 -15.96 -17.91 13.86
CA LYS A 107 -16.81 -16.95 14.58
C LYS A 107 -16.08 -15.63 14.87
N PRO A 108 -15.57 -14.91 13.84
CA PRO A 108 -14.81 -13.72 14.07
C PRO A 108 -15.68 -12.59 14.63
N ASP A 109 -15.09 -11.74 15.50
CA ASP A 109 -15.74 -10.55 16.03
C ASP A 109 -15.92 -9.48 14.94
N ALA A 110 -14.99 -9.41 13.98
CA ALA A 110 -15.11 -8.53 12.80
C ALA A 110 -14.39 -9.13 11.58
N VAL A 111 -14.82 -8.66 10.39
CA VAL A 111 -14.17 -8.97 9.11
C VAL A 111 -13.72 -7.69 8.43
N ILE A 112 -12.42 -7.59 8.12
CA ILE A 112 -11.78 -6.42 7.54
C ILE A 112 -11.45 -6.69 6.07
N GLY A 113 -11.84 -5.80 5.17
CA GLY A 113 -11.54 -5.86 3.75
C GLY A 113 -10.61 -4.74 3.32
N THR A 114 -9.49 -5.09 2.71
CA THR A 114 -8.54 -4.12 2.15
C THR A 114 -8.57 -4.07 0.63
N GLY A 115 -9.58 -4.70 0.01
CA GLY A 115 -9.77 -4.68 -1.44
C GLY A 115 -9.24 -5.92 -2.15
N GLY A 116 -9.33 -5.89 -3.48
CA GLY A 116 -9.08 -7.04 -4.33
C GLY A 116 -10.26 -8.00 -4.43
N TYR A 117 -10.15 -8.99 -5.32
CA TYR A 117 -11.25 -9.92 -5.58
C TYR A 117 -11.60 -10.82 -4.38
N ALA A 118 -10.62 -11.12 -3.52
CA ALA A 118 -10.82 -11.99 -2.37
C ALA A 118 -11.68 -11.35 -1.28
N SER A 119 -11.62 -10.04 -1.10
CA SER A 119 -12.41 -9.33 -0.10
C SER A 119 -13.92 -9.38 -0.39
N GLY A 120 -14.30 -9.45 -1.67
CA GLY A 120 -15.70 -9.51 -2.09
C GLY A 120 -16.51 -10.61 -1.39
N PRO A 121 -16.21 -11.88 -1.62
CA PRO A 121 -16.95 -13.00 -1.00
C PRO A 121 -16.85 -13.00 0.52
N ALA A 122 -15.69 -12.66 1.09
CA ALA A 122 -15.49 -12.69 2.54
C ALA A 122 -16.39 -11.67 3.25
N LEU A 123 -16.35 -10.40 2.85
CA LEU A 123 -17.16 -9.35 3.45
C LEU A 123 -18.64 -9.51 3.11
N PHE A 124 -18.98 -9.87 1.88
CA PHE A 124 -20.37 -10.13 1.50
C PHE A 124 -21.02 -11.19 2.40
N MET A 125 -20.32 -12.30 2.63
CA MET A 125 -20.84 -13.35 3.51
C MET A 125 -20.88 -12.92 4.98
N ALA A 126 -19.88 -12.19 5.47
CA ALA A 126 -19.89 -11.62 6.81
C ALA A 126 -21.11 -10.73 7.04
N GLN A 127 -21.37 -9.79 6.10
CA GLN A 127 -22.54 -8.91 6.13
C GLN A 127 -23.87 -9.67 6.12
N ARG A 128 -23.95 -10.76 5.33
CA ARG A 128 -25.15 -11.65 5.31
C ARG A 128 -25.34 -12.44 6.59
N MET A 129 -24.28 -12.64 7.35
CA MET A 129 -24.30 -13.37 8.64
C MET A 129 -24.39 -12.42 9.85
N GLY A 130 -24.52 -11.11 9.64
CA GLY A 130 -24.61 -10.12 10.72
C GLY A 130 -23.28 -9.83 11.42
N ILE A 131 -22.13 -10.30 10.86
CA ILE A 131 -20.82 -10.04 11.43
C ILE A 131 -20.39 -8.62 11.02
N PRO A 132 -19.90 -7.77 11.95
CA PRO A 132 -19.41 -6.44 11.64
C PRO A 132 -18.30 -6.46 10.58
N THR A 133 -18.37 -5.53 9.62
CA THR A 133 -17.34 -5.41 8.58
C THR A 133 -16.79 -4.00 8.52
N LEU A 134 -15.47 -3.89 8.28
CA LEU A 134 -14.78 -2.66 7.96
C LEU A 134 -14.17 -2.78 6.56
N VAL A 135 -14.30 -1.72 5.76
CA VAL A 135 -13.66 -1.58 4.44
C VAL A 135 -12.56 -0.54 4.54
N GLN A 136 -11.35 -0.88 4.05
CA GLN A 136 -10.25 0.07 3.90
C GLN A 136 -10.00 0.30 2.40
N GLU A 137 -10.08 1.57 1.97
CA GLU A 137 -9.84 2.00 0.60
C GLU A 137 -8.52 2.79 0.50
N GLN A 138 -7.61 2.30 -0.33
CA GLN A 138 -6.27 2.83 -0.46
C GLN A 138 -6.15 3.97 -1.47
N ASN A 139 -7.02 4.01 -2.45
CA ASN A 139 -6.88 4.90 -3.61
C ASN A 139 -7.79 6.12 -3.50
N SER A 140 -7.45 7.18 -4.21
CA SER A 140 -8.28 8.39 -4.33
C SER A 140 -9.54 8.16 -5.17
N PHE A 141 -9.54 7.11 -6.01
CA PHE A 141 -10.69 6.60 -6.73
C PHE A 141 -11.01 5.19 -6.21
N ALA A 142 -12.19 5.04 -5.60
CA ALA A 142 -12.54 3.80 -4.91
C ALA A 142 -12.83 2.65 -5.87
N GLY A 143 -12.32 1.46 -5.53
CA GLY A 143 -12.56 0.24 -6.29
C GLY A 143 -14.02 -0.22 -6.19
N VAL A 144 -14.58 -0.73 -7.30
CA VAL A 144 -15.99 -1.16 -7.40
C VAL A 144 -16.39 -2.15 -6.29
N THR A 145 -15.49 -3.06 -5.92
CA THR A 145 -15.75 -4.02 -4.83
C THR A 145 -15.94 -3.30 -3.50
N ASN A 146 -15.05 -2.36 -3.17
CA ASN A 146 -15.13 -1.59 -1.94
C ASN A 146 -16.37 -0.70 -1.90
N ILE A 147 -16.76 -0.07 -3.01
CA ILE A 147 -17.99 0.72 -3.11
C ILE A 147 -19.22 -0.14 -2.76
N LYS A 148 -19.34 -1.32 -3.39
CA LYS A 148 -20.48 -2.22 -3.15
C LYS A 148 -20.54 -2.75 -1.71
N LEU A 149 -19.39 -3.08 -1.13
CA LEU A 149 -19.29 -3.58 0.23
C LEU A 149 -19.44 -2.46 1.27
N GLY A 150 -18.98 -1.26 0.95
CA GLY A 150 -19.08 -0.07 1.82
C GLY A 150 -20.53 0.28 2.19
N ALA A 151 -21.48 0.07 1.27
CA ALA A 151 -22.91 0.35 1.54
C ALA A 151 -23.43 -0.37 2.79
N LYS A 152 -22.93 -1.58 3.09
CA LYS A 152 -23.33 -2.39 4.26
C LYS A 152 -22.25 -2.53 5.34
N ALA A 153 -21.07 -1.94 5.12
CA ALA A 153 -20.03 -1.92 6.13
C ALA A 153 -20.45 -1.06 7.33
N LYS A 154 -19.90 -1.37 8.48
CA LYS A 154 -20.09 -0.58 9.71
C LYS A 154 -19.16 0.63 9.75
N ALA A 155 -17.94 0.49 9.21
CA ALA A 155 -16.99 1.59 9.05
C ALA A 155 -16.25 1.47 7.71
N ILE A 156 -15.85 2.61 7.16
CA ILE A 156 -15.09 2.72 5.93
C ILE A 156 -13.92 3.66 6.19
N CYS A 157 -12.71 3.12 6.07
CA CYS A 157 -11.48 3.88 6.22
C CYS A 157 -10.96 4.27 4.84
N THR A 158 -10.78 5.57 4.59
CA THR A 158 -10.25 6.08 3.32
C THR A 158 -8.87 6.71 3.51
N ALA A 159 -8.02 6.57 2.48
CA ALA A 159 -6.71 7.20 2.47
C ALA A 159 -6.74 8.63 1.91
N TYR A 160 -7.75 8.96 1.14
CA TYR A 160 -7.89 10.25 0.46
C TYR A 160 -9.30 10.81 0.67
N LYS A 161 -9.39 12.11 0.96
CA LYS A 161 -10.68 12.80 1.08
C LYS A 161 -11.55 12.65 -0.18
N ASN A 162 -10.94 12.64 -1.35
CA ASN A 162 -11.66 12.48 -2.62
C ASN A 162 -12.36 11.12 -2.75
N ALA A 163 -11.96 10.09 -2.00
CA ALA A 163 -12.59 8.79 -2.03
C ALA A 163 -13.92 8.76 -1.25
N GLU A 164 -14.14 9.69 -0.33
CA GLU A 164 -15.35 9.76 0.52
C GLU A 164 -16.62 9.84 -0.30
N ARG A 165 -16.60 10.55 -1.45
CA ARG A 165 -17.76 10.71 -2.36
C ARG A 165 -18.36 9.40 -2.88
N PHE A 166 -17.64 8.29 -2.79
CA PHE A 166 -18.09 6.97 -3.25
C PHE A 166 -18.84 6.17 -2.18
N PHE A 167 -18.91 6.69 -0.95
CA PHE A 167 -19.41 5.96 0.21
C PHE A 167 -20.46 6.73 1.00
N PRO A 168 -21.29 6.06 1.82
CA PRO A 168 -22.17 6.73 2.78
C PRO A 168 -21.36 7.56 3.78
N THR A 169 -21.67 8.85 3.89
CA THR A 169 -20.85 9.83 4.65
C THR A 169 -20.82 9.58 6.15
N ASP A 170 -21.86 8.96 6.71
CA ASP A 170 -22.01 8.65 8.14
C ASP A 170 -21.06 7.54 8.64
N LYS A 171 -20.37 6.84 7.73
CA LYS A 171 -19.51 5.68 8.02
C LYS A 171 -18.06 5.87 7.57
N VAL A 172 -17.77 7.01 6.96
CA VAL A 172 -16.46 7.26 6.36
C VAL A 172 -15.53 7.97 7.35
N HIS A 173 -14.32 7.43 7.48
CA HIS A 173 -13.26 7.96 8.30
C HIS A 173 -12.00 8.14 7.44
N LEU A 174 -11.48 9.37 7.40
CA LEU A 174 -10.21 9.66 6.73
C LEU A 174 -9.05 9.25 7.66
N THR A 175 -8.61 8.00 7.54
CA THR A 175 -7.55 7.43 8.38
C THR A 175 -6.17 7.44 7.73
N GLY A 176 -6.13 7.47 6.40
CA GLY A 176 -4.89 7.22 5.66
C GLY A 176 -4.71 5.74 5.29
N ASN A 177 -3.59 5.45 4.63
CA ASN A 177 -3.16 4.08 4.37
C ASN A 177 -2.26 3.57 5.48
N PRO A 178 -2.51 2.36 5.99
CA PRO A 178 -1.55 1.70 6.86
C PRO A 178 -0.22 1.50 6.13
N VAL A 179 0.84 2.04 6.69
CA VAL A 179 2.21 1.93 6.19
C VAL A 179 3.08 1.18 7.19
N ARG A 180 4.29 0.82 6.77
CA ARG A 180 5.26 0.18 7.65
C ARG A 180 5.67 1.14 8.77
N GLU A 181 5.77 0.64 9.98
CA GLU A 181 6.14 1.42 11.17
C GLU A 181 7.49 2.16 11.01
N ALA A 182 8.42 1.59 10.25
CA ALA A 182 9.71 2.22 9.97
C ALA A 182 9.62 3.63 9.35
N PHE A 183 8.48 4.00 8.77
CA PHE A 183 8.28 5.32 8.15
C PHE A 183 7.51 6.31 9.04
N THR A 184 6.99 5.88 10.17
CA THR A 184 6.34 6.75 11.16
C THR A 184 7.35 7.37 12.14
N ASN A 185 8.54 6.81 12.23
CA ASN A 185 9.66 7.33 13.02
C ASN A 185 10.47 8.37 12.23
N PRO A 186 11.20 9.26 12.89
CA PRO A 186 12.13 10.17 12.22
C PRO A 186 13.12 9.40 11.35
N LEU A 187 13.34 9.89 10.13
CA LEU A 187 14.33 9.30 9.23
C LEU A 187 15.74 9.42 9.81
N PRO A 188 16.63 8.45 9.53
CA PRO A 188 18.04 8.55 9.88
C PRO A 188 18.73 9.76 9.20
N ILE A 189 19.91 10.12 9.69
CA ILE A 189 20.69 11.26 9.18
C ILE A 189 21.08 11.01 7.73
N GLN A 190 20.73 11.93 6.83
CA GLN A 190 20.87 11.80 5.37
C GLN A 190 22.31 11.49 4.94
N SER A 191 23.29 12.24 5.47
CA SER A 191 24.71 12.05 5.10
C SER A 191 25.26 10.68 5.50
N GLU A 192 24.81 10.12 6.63
CA GLU A 192 25.16 8.76 7.08
C GLU A 192 24.51 7.71 6.19
N CYS A 193 23.25 7.92 5.81
CA CYS A 193 22.55 7.05 4.88
C CYS A 193 23.21 7.01 3.51
N LYS A 194 23.62 8.18 2.96
CA LYS A 194 24.36 8.23 1.70
C LYS A 194 25.66 7.41 1.79
N LYS A 195 26.46 7.59 2.82
CA LYS A 195 27.68 6.80 3.07
C LYS A 195 27.40 5.31 3.16
N LYS A 196 26.37 4.91 3.92
CA LYS A 196 25.95 3.50 4.06
C LYS A 196 25.58 2.86 2.72
N LEU A 197 25.02 3.64 1.79
CA LEU A 197 24.66 3.20 0.45
C LEU A 197 25.82 3.29 -0.55
N GLY A 198 27.02 3.67 -0.12
CA GLY A 198 28.21 3.85 -1.00
C GLY A 198 28.06 5.05 -1.93
N LEU A 199 27.39 6.12 -1.46
CA LEU A 199 27.17 7.36 -2.18
C LEU A 199 27.96 8.50 -1.52
N ASP A 200 28.26 9.54 -2.29
CA ASP A 200 28.88 10.77 -1.77
C ASP A 200 27.89 11.52 -0.88
N ALA A 201 28.32 11.82 0.35
CA ALA A 201 27.48 12.49 1.34
C ALA A 201 27.06 13.93 0.95
N GLN A 202 27.86 14.60 0.13
CA GLN A 202 27.65 16.00 -0.27
C GLN A 202 26.88 16.13 -1.59
N ARG A 203 26.83 15.05 -2.41
CA ARG A 203 26.23 15.09 -3.73
C ARG A 203 24.71 14.85 -3.63
N PRO A 204 23.88 15.61 -4.38
CA PRO A 204 22.44 15.35 -4.44
C PRO A 204 22.14 13.96 -4.99
N THR A 205 21.24 13.24 -4.31
CA THR A 205 20.87 11.86 -4.64
C THR A 205 19.46 11.80 -5.22
N LEU A 206 19.33 11.22 -6.41
CA LEU A 206 18.07 10.89 -7.04
C LEU A 206 17.75 9.41 -6.79
N LEU A 207 16.67 9.14 -6.06
CA LEU A 207 16.16 7.79 -5.82
C LEU A 207 15.10 7.44 -6.88
N ILE A 208 15.30 6.31 -7.57
CA ILE A 208 14.37 5.81 -8.59
C ILE A 208 13.70 4.53 -8.12
N LEU A 209 12.37 4.50 -8.11
CA LEU A 209 11.56 3.39 -7.64
C LEU A 209 10.63 2.86 -8.74
N GLY A 210 11.04 1.77 -9.38
CA GLY A 210 10.23 1.05 -10.37
C GLY A 210 9.17 0.12 -9.73
N GLY A 211 9.23 -0.09 -8.40
CA GLY A 211 8.45 -1.12 -7.70
C GLY A 211 9.15 -2.49 -7.72
N SER A 212 8.59 -3.48 -7.02
CA SER A 212 9.23 -4.80 -6.81
C SER A 212 9.45 -5.61 -8.09
N LEU A 213 8.60 -5.45 -9.09
CA LEU A 213 8.73 -6.09 -10.40
C LEU A 213 9.44 -5.20 -11.42
N GLY A 214 9.60 -3.92 -11.11
CA GLY A 214 10.12 -2.92 -12.02
C GLY A 214 9.05 -2.24 -12.87
N ALA A 215 9.44 -1.15 -13.51
CA ALA A 215 8.58 -0.35 -14.39
C ALA A 215 9.34 -0.05 -15.68
N ARG A 216 9.03 -0.79 -16.76
CA ARG A 216 9.76 -0.70 -18.03
C ARG A 216 9.95 0.74 -18.51
N ALA A 217 8.86 1.52 -18.57
CA ALA A 217 8.92 2.90 -19.07
C ALA A 217 9.82 3.80 -18.19
N VAL A 218 9.81 3.59 -16.86
CA VAL A 218 10.70 4.33 -15.95
C VAL A 218 12.15 3.90 -16.17
N ASN A 219 12.42 2.61 -16.29
CA ASN A 219 13.77 2.09 -16.49
C ASN A 219 14.36 2.57 -17.82
N GLN A 220 13.63 2.45 -18.93
CA GLN A 220 14.05 2.93 -20.25
C GLN A 220 14.31 4.45 -20.26
N GLN A 221 13.44 5.22 -19.58
CA GLN A 221 13.65 6.65 -19.47
C GLN A 221 14.89 7.00 -18.64
N MET A 222 15.14 6.26 -17.57
CA MET A 222 16.34 6.43 -16.75
C MET A 222 17.62 6.14 -17.55
N GLU A 223 17.67 5.02 -18.24
CA GLU A 223 18.80 4.65 -19.09
C GLU A 223 19.09 5.75 -20.13
N LYS A 224 18.07 6.18 -20.87
CA LYS A 224 18.13 7.22 -21.88
C LYS A 224 18.62 8.56 -21.32
N SER A 225 18.27 8.88 -20.07
CA SER A 225 18.57 10.16 -19.42
C SER A 225 19.83 10.11 -18.56
N LEU A 226 20.43 8.95 -18.33
CA LEU A 226 21.45 8.73 -17.30
C LEU A 226 22.66 9.66 -17.48
N ALA A 227 23.23 9.72 -18.68
CA ALA A 227 24.40 10.57 -18.97
C ALA A 227 24.10 12.06 -18.71
N THR A 228 22.89 12.52 -19.05
CA THR A 228 22.45 13.90 -18.81
C THR A 228 22.32 14.19 -17.32
N LEU A 229 21.69 13.31 -16.56
CA LEU A 229 21.51 13.46 -15.11
C LEU A 229 22.85 13.47 -14.36
N LEU A 230 23.79 12.60 -14.75
CA LEU A 230 25.13 12.58 -14.17
C LEU A 230 25.91 13.86 -14.48
N LYS A 231 25.79 14.40 -15.71
CA LYS A 231 26.39 15.68 -16.11
C LYS A 231 25.80 16.87 -15.33
N GLN A 232 24.52 16.82 -15.00
CA GLN A 232 23.86 17.81 -14.13
C GLN A 232 24.38 17.76 -12.68
N GLY A 233 25.00 16.66 -12.27
CA GLY A 233 25.56 16.48 -10.93
C GLY A 233 24.81 15.53 -10.03
N TRP A 234 23.72 14.90 -10.46
CA TRP A 234 23.04 13.87 -9.68
C TRP A 234 23.95 12.66 -9.43
N GLN A 235 23.79 12.01 -8.29
CA GLN A 235 24.10 10.59 -8.12
C GLN A 235 22.79 9.82 -8.02
N ILE A 236 22.80 8.55 -8.45
CA ILE A 236 21.59 7.77 -8.67
C ILE A 236 21.57 6.55 -7.77
N TYR A 237 20.46 6.35 -7.05
CA TYR A 237 20.15 5.11 -6.35
C TYR A 237 18.88 4.52 -6.96
N TRP A 238 18.98 3.40 -7.65
CA TRP A 238 17.96 2.95 -8.59
C TRP A 238 17.50 1.53 -8.33
N GLN A 239 16.20 1.35 -7.99
CA GLN A 239 15.53 0.06 -7.99
C GLN A 239 14.90 -0.20 -9.35
N CYS A 240 15.55 -1.00 -10.20
CA CYS A 240 15.05 -1.35 -11.53
C CYS A 240 13.94 -2.42 -11.50
N GLY A 241 13.88 -3.22 -10.43
CA GLY A 241 12.93 -4.35 -10.28
C GLY A 241 13.51 -5.68 -10.77
N LYS A 242 13.05 -6.76 -10.16
CA LYS A 242 13.58 -8.12 -10.40
C LYS A 242 13.53 -8.60 -11.86
N LEU A 243 12.57 -8.08 -12.65
CA LEU A 243 12.43 -8.47 -14.06
C LEU A 243 13.46 -7.81 -14.98
N TYR A 244 14.20 -6.82 -14.50
CA TYR A 244 15.10 -5.99 -15.29
C TYR A 244 16.52 -5.93 -14.70
N GLU A 245 16.82 -6.75 -13.71
CA GLU A 245 18.12 -6.76 -13.04
C GLU A 245 19.27 -7.00 -14.03
N ASP A 246 19.14 -8.06 -14.84
CA ASP A 246 20.17 -8.44 -15.83
C ASP A 246 20.39 -7.35 -16.89
N GLU A 247 19.36 -6.54 -17.18
CA GLU A 247 19.42 -5.48 -18.19
C GLU A 247 20.16 -4.24 -17.67
N TYR A 248 19.98 -3.89 -16.38
CA TYR A 248 20.45 -2.60 -15.85
C TYR A 248 21.57 -2.70 -14.81
N VAL A 249 21.85 -3.85 -14.23
CA VAL A 249 22.90 -3.99 -13.18
C VAL A 249 24.29 -3.58 -13.68
N SER A 250 24.58 -3.76 -14.97
CA SER A 250 25.84 -3.38 -15.61
C SER A 250 26.09 -1.86 -15.64
N LEU A 251 25.04 -1.04 -15.42
CA LEU A 251 25.17 0.42 -15.32
C LEU A 251 25.66 0.90 -13.94
N THR A 252 25.86 -0.03 -13.00
CA THR A 252 26.40 0.29 -11.67
C THR A 252 27.79 0.87 -11.77
N SER A 253 28.01 1.99 -11.09
CA SER A 253 29.28 2.71 -11.03
C SER A 253 29.47 3.35 -9.65
N GLU A 254 30.48 4.21 -9.49
CA GLU A 254 30.68 4.98 -8.27
C GLU A 254 29.48 5.88 -7.97
N THR A 255 28.90 6.52 -8.98
CA THR A 255 27.80 7.49 -8.87
C THR A 255 26.42 6.92 -9.19
N VAL A 256 26.33 5.65 -9.58
CA VAL A 256 25.09 4.95 -9.91
C VAL A 256 25.06 3.62 -9.18
N LYS A 257 24.05 3.41 -8.36
CA LYS A 257 23.82 2.12 -7.68
C LYS A 257 22.50 1.54 -8.18
N VAL A 258 22.56 0.43 -8.90
CA VAL A 258 21.40 -0.26 -9.45
C VAL A 258 21.12 -1.52 -8.64
N HIS A 259 19.87 -1.71 -8.24
CA HIS A 259 19.40 -2.86 -7.47
C HIS A 259 18.09 -3.41 -8.05
N ALA A 260 17.96 -4.72 -8.06
CA ALA A 260 16.69 -5.36 -8.37
C ALA A 260 15.62 -4.99 -7.35
N PHE A 261 16.02 -4.96 -6.07
CA PHE A 261 15.13 -4.66 -4.94
C PHE A 261 15.90 -3.95 -3.82
N ILE A 262 15.25 -3.00 -3.16
CA ILE A 262 15.80 -2.29 -2.01
C ILE A 262 15.04 -2.76 -0.75
N ASP A 263 15.73 -3.46 0.14
CA ASP A 263 15.15 -3.96 1.39
C ASP A 263 15.06 -2.85 2.44
N ASP A 264 16.14 -2.07 2.61
CA ASP A 264 16.21 -0.96 3.57
C ASP A 264 15.73 0.35 2.91
N MET A 265 14.42 0.43 2.72
CA MET A 265 13.78 1.61 2.16
C MET A 265 13.92 2.86 3.04
N ALA A 266 14.04 2.70 4.37
CA ALA A 266 14.21 3.84 5.27
C ALA A 266 15.53 4.56 5.01
N THR A 267 16.62 3.81 4.86
CA THR A 267 17.92 4.34 4.47
C THR A 267 17.89 4.97 3.08
N ALA A 268 17.23 4.32 2.10
CA ALA A 268 17.13 4.84 0.74
C ALA A 268 16.33 6.16 0.67
N TYR A 269 15.20 6.23 1.35
CA TYR A 269 14.40 7.46 1.46
C TYR A 269 15.16 8.58 2.18
N ALA A 270 15.85 8.26 3.27
CA ALA A 270 16.65 9.24 4.02
C ALA A 270 17.77 9.84 3.14
N ALA A 271 18.46 9.00 2.36
CA ALA A 271 19.55 9.42 1.46
C ALA A 271 19.09 10.32 0.30
N ALA A 272 17.82 10.20 -0.12
CA ALA A 272 17.30 10.89 -1.29
C ALA A 272 17.16 12.41 -1.09
N ASP A 273 17.45 13.19 -2.13
CA ASP A 273 17.13 14.62 -2.26
C ASP A 273 15.87 14.80 -3.14
N ALA A 274 15.66 13.92 -4.11
CA ALA A 274 14.45 13.81 -4.90
C ALA A 274 14.14 12.35 -5.21
N ILE A 275 12.87 12.04 -5.47
CA ILE A 275 12.40 10.66 -5.67
C ILE A 275 11.57 10.60 -6.95
N VAL A 276 11.89 9.66 -7.83
CA VAL A 276 11.06 9.29 -8.98
C VAL A 276 10.35 7.98 -8.65
N SER A 277 9.04 7.93 -8.81
CA SER A 277 8.28 6.74 -8.42
C SER A 277 7.01 6.55 -9.25
N ARG A 278 6.51 5.31 -9.27
CA ARG A 278 5.12 5.02 -9.62
C ARG A 278 4.17 5.59 -8.56
N ALA A 279 2.93 5.86 -8.97
CA ALA A 279 1.91 6.44 -8.09
C ALA A 279 1.00 5.39 -7.40
N GLY A 280 1.60 4.29 -6.92
CA GLY A 280 0.89 3.31 -6.11
C GLY A 280 0.49 3.89 -4.75
N ALA A 281 -0.72 3.59 -4.27
CA ALA A 281 -1.29 4.18 -3.07
C ALA A 281 -0.40 4.06 -1.82
N GLY A 282 0.19 2.87 -1.60
CA GLY A 282 1.12 2.64 -0.48
C GLY A 282 2.38 3.51 -0.58
N THR A 283 2.98 3.57 -1.78
CA THR A 283 4.18 4.39 -2.01
C THR A 283 3.88 5.88 -1.79
N LEU A 284 2.75 6.38 -2.27
CA LEU A 284 2.38 7.79 -2.04
C LEU A 284 2.18 8.11 -0.56
N SER A 285 1.59 7.18 0.20
CA SER A 285 1.45 7.35 1.65
C SER A 285 2.80 7.35 2.37
N GLU A 286 3.74 6.50 1.94
CA GLU A 286 5.13 6.54 2.41
C GLU A 286 5.79 7.88 2.07
N LEU A 287 5.67 8.36 0.82
CA LEU A 287 6.24 9.65 0.37
C LEU A 287 5.68 10.83 1.17
N CYS A 288 4.40 10.81 1.53
CA CYS A 288 3.80 11.84 2.40
C CYS A 288 4.49 11.85 3.78
N LEU A 289 4.76 10.69 4.38
CA LEU A 289 5.45 10.60 5.67
C LEU A 289 6.91 11.06 5.58
N ILE A 290 7.58 10.70 4.49
CA ILE A 290 8.99 11.04 4.24
C ILE A 290 9.19 12.54 4.00
N GLY A 291 8.27 13.22 3.31
CA GLY A 291 8.33 14.65 3.07
C GLY A 291 9.46 15.07 2.12
N LYS A 292 9.74 14.28 1.08
CA LYS A 292 10.76 14.58 0.05
C LYS A 292 10.08 14.97 -1.27
N ALA A 293 10.78 15.76 -2.09
CA ALA A 293 10.32 16.09 -3.44
C ALA A 293 10.10 14.82 -4.28
N ALA A 294 8.93 14.67 -4.87
CA ALA A 294 8.57 13.50 -5.64
C ALA A 294 8.14 13.85 -7.08
N VAL A 295 8.66 13.08 -8.03
CA VAL A 295 8.21 13.03 -9.43
C VAL A 295 7.44 11.72 -9.60
N LEU A 296 6.18 11.82 -9.91
CA LEU A 296 5.25 10.71 -10.01
C LEU A 296 4.97 10.37 -11.46
N ILE A 297 5.25 9.11 -11.82
CA ILE A 297 5.01 8.56 -13.15
C ILE A 297 3.94 7.47 -13.01
N PRO A 298 2.65 7.80 -13.14
CA PRO A 298 1.58 6.81 -13.00
C PRO A 298 1.67 5.76 -14.10
N SER A 299 1.36 4.50 -13.75
CA SER A 299 1.23 3.42 -14.73
C SER A 299 -0.15 3.51 -15.41
N PRO A 300 -0.22 3.53 -16.75
CA PRO A 300 -1.51 3.51 -17.46
C PRO A 300 -2.17 2.12 -17.46
N ASN A 301 -1.42 1.07 -17.09
CA ASN A 301 -1.85 -0.32 -17.17
C ASN A 301 -2.45 -0.85 -15.85
N VAL A 302 -3.11 0.03 -15.09
CA VAL A 302 -3.77 -0.33 -13.83
C VAL A 302 -5.28 -0.19 -13.93
N ALA A 303 -6.01 -0.94 -13.08
CA ALA A 303 -7.47 -0.88 -13.07
C ALA A 303 -7.94 0.55 -12.77
N GLU A 304 -8.91 1.04 -13.57
CA GLU A 304 -9.61 2.32 -13.35
C GLU A 304 -8.66 3.53 -13.27
N ASP A 305 -7.47 3.43 -13.87
CA ASP A 305 -6.45 4.49 -13.91
C ASP A 305 -6.13 5.08 -12.52
N HIS A 306 -6.25 4.25 -11.49
CA HIS A 306 -6.12 4.71 -10.10
C HIS A 306 -4.78 5.39 -9.81
N GLN A 307 -3.67 5.04 -10.49
CA GLN A 307 -2.39 5.68 -10.25
C GLN A 307 -2.39 7.14 -10.74
N THR A 308 -3.02 7.45 -11.86
CA THR A 308 -3.18 8.83 -12.33
C THR A 308 -4.03 9.65 -11.36
N HIS A 309 -5.13 9.08 -10.88
CA HIS A 309 -5.96 9.74 -9.87
C HIS A 309 -5.21 10.00 -8.56
N ASN A 310 -4.43 9.04 -8.09
CA ASN A 310 -3.59 9.18 -6.89
C ASN A 310 -2.53 10.27 -7.07
N ALA A 311 -1.82 10.28 -8.22
CA ALA A 311 -0.80 11.28 -8.51
C ALA A 311 -1.39 12.69 -8.61
N ARG A 312 -2.55 12.84 -9.26
CA ARG A 312 -3.28 14.13 -9.34
C ARG A 312 -3.67 14.66 -7.97
N ALA A 313 -4.13 13.80 -7.07
CA ALA A 313 -4.51 14.22 -5.71
C ALA A 313 -3.37 14.88 -4.92
N LEU A 314 -2.09 14.60 -5.28
CA LEU A 314 -0.92 15.24 -4.73
C LEU A 314 -0.45 16.44 -5.57
N SER A 315 -0.39 16.28 -6.90
CA SER A 315 0.15 17.33 -7.79
C SER A 315 -0.73 18.57 -7.81
N GLU A 316 -2.04 18.45 -7.75
CA GLU A 316 -2.98 19.59 -7.67
C GLU A 316 -2.82 20.43 -6.40
N LYS A 317 -2.21 19.83 -5.36
CA LYS A 317 -1.85 20.53 -4.11
C LYS A 317 -0.41 21.07 -4.11
N GLY A 318 0.28 21.01 -5.26
CA GLY A 318 1.69 21.38 -5.35
C GLY A 318 2.61 20.50 -4.49
N ALA A 319 2.21 19.26 -4.21
CA ALA A 319 2.90 18.31 -3.34
C ALA A 319 3.78 17.33 -4.11
N ALA A 320 3.62 17.24 -5.43
CA ALA A 320 4.45 16.41 -6.30
C ALA A 320 4.43 16.93 -7.74
N VAL A 321 5.42 16.53 -8.54
CA VAL A 321 5.42 16.70 -9.99
C VAL A 321 4.78 15.45 -10.61
N LEU A 322 3.77 15.62 -11.47
CA LEU A 322 3.16 14.54 -12.22
C LEU A 322 3.66 14.56 -13.66
N ILE A 323 4.20 13.43 -14.14
CA ILE A 323 4.61 13.22 -15.54
C ILE A 323 3.92 11.95 -16.04
N PRO A 324 2.94 12.05 -16.96
CA PRO A 324 2.41 10.89 -17.66
C PRO A 324 3.49 10.15 -18.47
N GLU A 325 3.36 8.84 -18.66
CA GLU A 325 4.35 8.08 -19.48
C GLU A 325 4.50 8.65 -20.89
N THR A 326 3.44 9.18 -21.47
CA THR A 326 3.46 9.79 -22.82
C THR A 326 4.28 11.08 -22.91
N GLU A 327 4.59 11.71 -21.78
CA GLU A 327 5.33 12.97 -21.70
C GLU A 327 6.76 12.79 -21.19
N LEU A 328 7.21 11.56 -20.93
CA LEU A 328 8.52 11.28 -20.33
C LEU A 328 9.67 11.86 -21.17
N ASP A 329 9.70 11.62 -22.47
CA ASP A 329 10.76 12.10 -23.36
C ASP A 329 10.91 13.63 -23.36
N GLN A 330 9.81 14.34 -23.18
CA GLN A 330 9.78 15.80 -23.24
C GLN A 330 10.05 16.46 -21.89
N ARG A 331 9.61 15.85 -20.79
CA ARG A 331 9.58 16.53 -19.49
C ARG A 331 10.53 15.97 -18.45
N PHE A 332 10.93 14.70 -18.54
CA PHE A 332 11.62 14.01 -17.47
C PHE A 332 12.94 14.68 -17.08
N THR A 333 13.83 14.89 -18.03
CA THR A 333 15.13 15.55 -17.79
C THR A 333 14.99 17.01 -17.38
N ILE A 334 14.04 17.73 -17.98
CA ILE A 334 13.77 19.16 -17.68
C ILE A 334 13.30 19.33 -16.23
N GLU A 335 12.36 18.50 -15.79
CA GLU A 335 11.85 18.57 -14.41
C GLU A 335 12.91 18.18 -13.39
N LEU A 336 13.74 17.16 -13.67
CA LEU A 336 14.83 16.76 -12.79
C LEU A 336 15.94 17.79 -12.74
N GLU A 337 16.26 18.47 -13.86
CA GLU A 337 17.18 19.59 -13.87
C GLU A 337 16.66 20.76 -13.03
N ALA A 338 15.39 21.12 -13.19
CA ALA A 338 14.77 22.18 -12.41
C ALA A 338 14.75 21.83 -10.89
N LEU A 339 14.60 20.56 -10.53
CA LEU A 339 14.72 20.10 -9.16
C LEU A 339 16.19 20.11 -8.67
N TYR A 340 17.17 19.81 -9.52
CA TYR A 340 18.57 19.88 -9.17
C TYR A 340 19.00 21.31 -8.85
N GLN A 341 18.67 22.23 -9.74
CA GLN A 341 19.08 23.65 -9.63
C GLN A 341 18.34 24.42 -8.55
N ASN A 342 17.10 24.04 -8.22
CA ASN A 342 16.24 24.81 -7.32
C ASN A 342 15.91 24.05 -6.03
N THR A 343 16.78 24.15 -5.02
CA THR A 343 16.59 23.57 -3.69
C THR A 343 15.30 24.06 -3.04
N LYS A 344 14.96 25.33 -3.15
CA LYS A 344 13.71 25.89 -2.60
C LYS A 344 12.47 25.22 -3.20
N ARG A 345 12.52 24.85 -4.50
CA ARG A 345 11.44 24.07 -5.13
C ARG A 345 11.33 22.67 -4.54
N ARG A 346 12.45 21.99 -4.32
CA ARG A 346 12.47 20.68 -3.66
C ARG A 346 11.89 20.74 -2.25
N ASP A 347 12.34 21.73 -1.47
CA ASP A 347 11.89 21.91 -0.09
C ASP A 347 10.38 22.17 -0.03
N ARG A 348 9.87 23.06 -0.89
CA ARG A 348 8.44 23.36 -0.98
C ARG A 348 7.60 22.13 -1.35
N LEU A 349 8.05 21.31 -2.31
CA LEU A 349 7.38 20.06 -2.66
C LEU A 349 7.38 19.09 -1.48
N GLY A 350 8.53 18.95 -0.79
CA GLY A 350 8.68 18.13 0.40
C GLY A 350 7.79 18.57 1.57
N GLU A 351 7.71 19.87 1.83
CA GLU A 351 6.82 20.43 2.85
C GLU A 351 5.34 20.19 2.51
N ASN A 352 4.96 20.43 1.26
CA ASN A 352 3.57 20.25 0.84
C ASN A 352 3.12 18.81 0.89
N ILE A 353 3.97 17.87 0.45
CA ILE A 353 3.64 16.44 0.50
C ILE A 353 3.55 15.96 1.96
N LYS A 354 4.40 16.47 2.84
CA LYS A 354 4.40 16.14 4.27
C LYS A 354 3.13 16.60 4.99
N LYS A 355 2.53 17.74 4.58
CA LYS A 355 1.23 18.20 5.11
C LYS A 355 0.08 17.26 4.82
N LEU A 356 0.25 16.34 3.86
CA LEU A 356 -0.74 15.33 3.49
C LEU A 356 -0.54 14.00 4.24
N ALA A 357 0.45 13.90 5.10
CA ALA A 357 0.76 12.70 5.86
C ALA A 357 -0.32 12.36 6.88
N LEU A 358 -0.67 11.08 6.99
CA LEU A 358 -1.58 10.52 7.98
C LEU A 358 -0.83 9.40 8.73
N PRO A 359 0.01 9.75 9.73
CA PRO A 359 0.94 8.81 10.35
C PRO A 359 0.25 7.77 11.23
N ASN A 360 -0.94 8.06 11.74
CA ASN A 360 -1.65 7.22 12.70
C ASN A 360 -2.59 6.20 12.03
N ALA A 361 -2.54 6.04 10.71
CA ALA A 361 -3.51 5.26 9.93
C ALA A 361 -3.77 3.85 10.51
N THR A 362 -2.72 3.10 10.87
CA THR A 362 -2.88 1.76 11.46
C THR A 362 -3.57 1.83 12.81
N HIS A 363 -3.18 2.78 13.67
CA HIS A 363 -3.77 2.96 14.99
C HIS A 363 -5.26 3.34 14.90
N ASP A 364 -5.60 4.30 14.06
CA ASP A 364 -6.96 4.81 13.89
C ASP A 364 -7.89 3.71 13.35
N ILE A 365 -7.42 2.93 12.36
CA ILE A 365 -8.16 1.79 11.82
C ILE A 365 -8.39 0.72 12.90
N CYS A 366 -7.36 0.39 13.70
CA CYS A 366 -7.50 -0.59 14.79
C CYS A 366 -8.47 -0.09 15.87
N THR A 367 -8.47 1.21 16.17
CA THR A 367 -9.42 1.83 17.11
C THR A 367 -10.86 1.67 16.62
N LEU A 368 -11.13 1.96 15.35
CA LEU A 368 -12.45 1.73 14.75
C LEU A 368 -12.86 0.25 14.79
N ILE A 369 -11.94 -0.68 14.54
CA ILE A 369 -12.22 -2.12 14.66
C ILE A 369 -12.60 -2.48 16.10
N ASN A 370 -11.94 -1.90 17.09
CA ASN A 370 -12.25 -2.13 18.51
C ASN A 370 -13.65 -1.63 18.86
N GLU A 371 -14.04 -0.44 18.40
CA GLU A 371 -15.37 0.12 18.59
C GLU A 371 -16.47 -0.77 17.98
N LEU A 372 -16.19 -1.39 16.83
CA LEU A 372 -17.14 -2.32 16.18
C LEU A 372 -17.31 -3.65 16.92
N THR A 373 -16.38 -3.99 17.82
CA THR A 373 -16.32 -5.28 18.51
C THR A 373 -16.45 -5.15 20.04
N ALA A 374 -16.69 -3.93 20.53
CA ALA A 374 -17.04 -3.67 21.93
C ALA A 374 -18.50 -4.07 22.19
#